data_6fa5ea66ce61bf9ed4a5db2c738c8d77
#
_entry.id   6fa5ea66ce61bf9ed4a5db2c738c8d77
#
_cell.length_a   1.000
_cell.length_b   1.000
_cell.length_c   1.000
_cell.angle_alpha   90.00
_cell.angle_beta   90.00
_cell.angle_gamma   90.00
#
_symmetry.space_group_name_H-M   'P 1'
#
loop_
_entity.id
_entity.type
_entity.pdbx_description
1 polymer ?
#
loop_
_entity_poly.entity_id
_entity_poly.type
_entity_poly.pdbx_seq_one_letter_code
_entity_poly.pdbx_strand_id
1 'polypeptide(L)' 'MVNFYKIRVIEGKKKWTEVPKLWNNRVKDALIADGYILNEDGTVTKLGEE' A
#
# COMPACT_ATOMS: atom_id res chain seq x y z
N MET A 1 -1.91 -1.77 -13.24
CA MET A 1 -2.90 -1.55 -12.19
C MET A 1 -2.31 -1.55 -10.79
N VAL A 2 -1.41 -2.49 -10.51
CA VAL A 2 -0.78 -2.55 -9.19
C VAL A 2 -0.04 -1.25 -8.86
N ASN A 3 0.73 -0.73 -9.82
CA ASN A 3 1.47 0.52 -9.59
C ASN A 3 0.54 1.69 -9.32
N PHE A 4 -0.61 1.72 -10.00
CA PHE A 4 -1.57 2.78 -9.81
C PHE A 4 -2.09 2.79 -8.37
N TYR A 5 -2.50 1.63 -7.89
CA TYR A 5 -2.99 1.52 -6.51
C TYR A 5 -1.90 1.80 -5.50
N LYS A 6 -0.69 1.31 -5.77
CA LYS A 6 0.44 1.52 -4.88
C LYS A 6 0.71 3.01 -4.70
N ILE A 7 0.73 3.76 -5.78
CA ILE A 7 0.97 5.19 -5.73
C ILE A 7 -0.12 5.89 -4.93
N ARG A 8 -1.38 5.51 -5.16
CA ARG A 8 -2.50 6.12 -4.44
C ARG A 8 -2.41 5.86 -2.94
N VAL A 9 -2.03 4.65 -2.56
CA VAL A 9 -1.90 4.29 -1.15
C VAL A 9 -0.75 5.07 -0.52
N ILE A 10 0.39 5.16 -1.21
CA ILE A 10 1.55 5.87 -0.69
C ILE A 10 1.23 7.35 -0.49
N GLU A 11 0.48 7.94 -1.41
CA GLU A 11 0.12 9.35 -1.32
C GLU A 11 -0.98 9.63 -0.29
N GLY A 12 -1.56 8.58 0.28
CA GLY A 12 -2.61 8.74 1.26
C GLY A 12 -3.98 9.02 0.68
N LYS A 13 -4.13 8.91 -0.62
CA LYS A 13 -5.42 9.18 -1.27
C LYS A 13 -6.33 7.98 -1.25
N LYS A 14 -5.77 6.80 -1.00
CA LYS A 14 -6.53 5.57 -0.92
C LYS A 14 -5.88 4.68 0.13
N LYS A 15 -6.72 3.90 0.80
CA LYS A 15 -6.21 2.95 1.80
C LYS A 15 -5.96 1.61 1.13
N TRP A 16 -4.93 0.89 1.59
CA TRP A 16 -4.65 -0.41 1.01
C TRP A 16 -5.81 -1.37 1.24
N THR A 17 -6.61 -1.13 2.28
CA THR A 17 -7.80 -1.96 2.55
C THR A 17 -8.92 -1.70 1.56
N GLU A 18 -8.89 -0.56 0.85
CA GLU A 18 -9.89 -0.21 -0.14
C GLU A 18 -9.60 -0.79 -1.52
N VAL A 19 -8.43 -1.38 -1.69
CA VAL A 19 -8.06 -2.00 -2.96
C VAL A 19 -8.92 -3.24 -3.17
N PRO A 20 -9.46 -3.46 -4.39
CA PRO A 20 -10.24 -4.67 -4.66
C PRO A 20 -9.46 -5.94 -4.30
N LYS A 21 -10.17 -6.94 -3.81
CA LYS A 21 -9.53 -8.18 -3.39
C LYS A 21 -8.63 -8.78 -4.46
N LEU A 22 -9.02 -8.63 -5.70
CA LEU A 22 -8.26 -9.16 -6.82
C LEU A 22 -6.83 -8.62 -6.85
N TRP A 23 -6.67 -7.35 -6.48
CA TRP A 23 -5.38 -6.68 -6.52
C TRP A 23 -4.75 -6.48 -5.15
N ASN A 24 -5.53 -6.72 -4.10
CA ASN A 24 -5.11 -6.40 -2.73
C ASN A 24 -3.77 -7.05 -2.37
N ASN A 25 -3.65 -8.36 -2.58
CA ASN A 25 -2.42 -9.06 -2.25
C ASN A 25 -1.24 -8.56 -3.05
N ARG A 26 -1.46 -8.26 -4.32
CA ARG A 26 -0.38 -7.77 -5.18
C ARG A 26 0.10 -6.40 -4.73
N VAL A 27 -0.83 -5.54 -4.36
CA VAL A 27 -0.48 -4.21 -3.87
C VAL A 27 0.26 -4.32 -2.55
N LYS A 28 -0.20 -5.18 -1.65
CA LYS A 28 0.47 -5.40 -0.37
C LYS A 28 1.90 -5.90 -0.58
N ASP A 29 2.06 -6.88 -1.46
CA ASP A 29 3.39 -7.40 -1.74
C ASP A 29 4.30 -6.33 -2.33
N ALA A 30 3.77 -5.51 -3.24
CA ALA A 30 4.54 -4.44 -3.84
C ALA A 30 4.97 -3.41 -2.81
N LEU A 31 4.08 -3.07 -1.87
CA LEU A 31 4.40 -2.12 -0.82
C LEU A 31 5.45 -2.67 0.13
N ILE A 32 5.32 -3.93 0.50
CA ILE A 32 6.30 -4.57 1.37
C ILE A 32 7.67 -4.64 0.68
N ALA A 33 7.67 -4.96 -0.60
CA ALA A 33 8.91 -5.01 -1.37
C ALA A 33 9.59 -3.64 -1.45
N ASP A 34 8.80 -2.58 -1.41
CA ASP A 34 9.33 -1.21 -1.41
C ASP A 34 9.72 -0.73 -0.01
N GLY A 35 9.50 -1.55 1.01
CA GLY A 35 9.88 -1.19 2.37
C GLY A 35 8.81 -0.45 3.14
N TYR A 36 7.55 -0.69 2.84
CA TYR A 36 6.44 -0.08 3.58
C TYR A 36 5.84 -1.05 4.57
N ILE A 37 5.31 -0.51 5.66
CA ILE A 37 4.59 -1.27 6.67
C ILE A 37 3.11 -0.95 6.51
N LEU A 38 2.28 -2.00 6.47
CA LEU A 38 0.84 -1.85 6.31
C LEU A 38 0.20 -1.71 7.69
N ASN A 39 -0.53 -0.62 7.88
CA ASN A 39 -1.20 -0.35 9.15
C ASN A 39 -2.65 -0.81 9.09
N GLU A 40 -3.21 -1.11 10.26
CA GLU A 40 -4.56 -1.64 10.32
C GLU A 40 -5.62 -0.64 9.85
N ASP A 41 -5.33 0.64 9.96
CA ASP A 41 -6.30 1.67 9.55
C ASP A 41 -6.30 1.91 8.05
N GLY A 42 -5.46 1.18 7.31
CA GLY A 42 -5.42 1.29 5.85
C GLY A 42 -4.33 2.18 5.33
N THR A 43 -3.53 2.78 6.20
CA THR A 43 -2.41 3.60 5.77
C THR A 43 -1.14 2.76 5.70
N VAL A 44 -0.07 3.36 5.19
CA VAL A 44 1.23 2.69 5.13
C VAL A 44 2.30 3.63 5.68
N THR A 45 3.34 3.05 6.25
CA THR A 45 4.47 3.79 6.78
C THR A 45 5.73 3.28 6.11
N LYS A 46 6.56 4.18 5.63
CA LYS A 46 7.79 3.77 4.96
C LYS A 46 8.80 3.31 6.00
N LEU A 47 9.26 2.09 5.84
CA LEU A 47 10.24 1.51 6.75
C LEU A 47 11.57 2.25 6.57
N GLY A 48 12.21 2.62 7.68
CA GLY A 48 13.47 3.33 7.62
C GLY A 48 13.35 4.82 7.40
N GLU A 49 12.15 5.34 7.30
CA GLU A 49 11.92 6.77 7.15
C GLU A 49 11.96 7.44 8.50
N GLU A 50 12.63 8.55 8.57
CA GLU A 50 12.74 9.30 9.84
C GLU A 50 11.50 10.11 10.13
#